data_2afb0fab71ac66621acf7cb7221c1ed1
#
_entry.id   2afb0fab71ac66621acf7cb7221c1ed1
#
_cell.length_a   1.000
_cell.length_b   1.000
_cell.length_c   1.000
_cell.angle_alpha   90.00
_cell.angle_beta   90.00
_cell.angle_gamma   90.00
#
_symmetry.space_group_name_H-M   'P 1'
#
loop_
_entity.id
_entity.type
_entity.pdbx_description
1 polymer ?
#
loop_
_entity_poly.entity_id
_entity_poly.type
_entity_poly.pdbx_seq_one_letter_code
_entity_poly.pdbx_strand_id
1 'polypeptide(L)'
;MSEILKLHHYHMWANEQVIQHLKTMPAASLQQKLKSVFPTVNAVLVHICRADYIWLHVLYGETYEQIVSRFDQFEKLGGDLGAIENRMTEQYEDYSRFLKELENPEGPISISHPRLGTRNTTYADVIRHVVNHGTYHRGNISAMLHQMGYKGVPTDYIFFSDES
;
A
#
# COMPACT_ATOMS: atom_id res chain seq x y z
N MET A 1 18.86 -10.11 6.38
CA MET A 1 17.72 -9.17 6.22
C MET A 1 16.74 -9.38 7.36
N SER A 2 16.21 -8.30 7.95
CA SER A 2 15.23 -8.42 9.04
C SER A 2 13.89 -8.95 8.49
N GLU A 3 13.10 -9.63 9.36
CA GLU A 3 11.78 -10.16 8.98
C GLU A 3 10.85 -9.07 8.45
N ILE A 4 10.83 -7.90 9.09
CA ILE A 4 9.97 -6.78 8.67
C ILE A 4 10.38 -6.21 7.31
N LEU A 5 11.67 -6.19 6.99
CA LEU A 5 12.14 -5.76 5.68
C LEU A 5 11.70 -6.76 4.60
N LYS A 6 11.78 -8.06 4.89
CA LYS A 6 11.27 -9.11 4.00
C LYS A 6 9.76 -9.00 3.77
N LEU A 7 8.99 -8.75 4.82
CA LEU A 7 7.54 -8.53 4.71
C LEU A 7 7.23 -7.28 3.86
N HIS A 8 8.00 -6.22 4.02
CA HIS A 8 7.83 -5.02 3.20
C HIS A 8 8.20 -5.29 1.73
N HIS A 9 9.27 -6.04 1.44
CA HIS A 9 9.62 -6.47 0.07
C HIS A 9 8.50 -7.30 -0.57
N TYR A 10 7.90 -8.22 0.20
CA TYR A 10 6.71 -8.93 -0.27
C TYR A 10 5.57 -7.97 -0.63
N HIS A 11 5.29 -6.97 0.20
CA HIS A 11 4.24 -5.99 -0.05
C HIS A 11 4.48 -5.22 -1.35
N MET A 12 5.73 -4.77 -1.57
CA MET A 12 6.15 -4.11 -2.81
C MET A 12 5.93 -5.02 -4.02
N TRP A 13 6.49 -6.23 -3.98
CA TRP A 13 6.34 -7.22 -5.05
C TRP A 13 4.86 -7.48 -5.38
N ALA A 14 4.04 -7.70 -4.37
CA ALA A 14 2.62 -8.01 -4.57
C ALA A 14 1.84 -6.85 -5.20
N ASN A 15 2.14 -5.59 -4.83
CA ASN A 15 1.54 -4.42 -5.46
C ASN A 15 2.02 -4.25 -6.90
N GLU A 16 3.31 -4.51 -7.16
CA GLU A 16 3.87 -4.48 -8.50
C GLU A 16 3.21 -5.53 -9.41
N GLN A 17 3.03 -6.78 -8.94
CA GLN A 17 2.32 -7.82 -9.70
C GLN A 17 0.92 -7.36 -10.11
N VAL A 18 0.17 -6.72 -9.20
CA VAL A 18 -1.15 -6.16 -9.50
C VAL A 18 -1.04 -5.05 -10.56
N ILE A 19 -0.12 -4.09 -10.39
CA ILE A 19 0.04 -2.98 -11.34
C ILE A 19 0.41 -3.49 -12.75
N GLN A 20 1.37 -4.41 -12.85
CA GLN A 20 1.76 -4.99 -14.13
C GLN A 20 0.60 -5.73 -14.80
N HIS A 21 -0.19 -6.48 -14.02
CA HIS A 21 -1.39 -7.12 -14.54
C HIS A 21 -2.40 -6.09 -15.06
N LEU A 22 -2.67 -5.02 -14.31
CA LEU A 22 -3.62 -3.97 -14.70
C LEU A 22 -3.17 -3.21 -15.96
N LYS A 23 -1.87 -3.08 -16.21
CA LYS A 23 -1.32 -2.49 -17.45
C LYS A 23 -1.67 -3.28 -18.72
N THR A 24 -1.97 -4.58 -18.58
CA THR A 24 -2.41 -5.41 -19.71
C THR A 24 -3.86 -5.19 -20.10
N MET A 25 -4.63 -4.41 -19.30
CA MET A 25 -6.05 -4.20 -19.46
C MET A 25 -6.38 -2.86 -20.14
N PRO A 26 -7.56 -2.72 -20.76
CA PRO A 26 -8.00 -1.43 -21.27
C PRO A 26 -8.07 -0.40 -20.13
N ALA A 27 -7.43 0.77 -20.30
CA ALA A 27 -7.39 1.80 -19.27
C ALA A 27 -8.80 2.24 -18.78
N ALA A 28 -9.80 2.22 -19.68
CA ALA A 28 -11.19 2.53 -19.34
C ALA A 28 -11.79 1.55 -18.32
N SER A 29 -11.36 0.29 -18.30
CA SER A 29 -11.87 -0.71 -17.36
C SER A 29 -11.48 -0.39 -15.91
N LEU A 30 -10.32 0.24 -15.70
CA LEU A 30 -9.85 0.62 -14.36
C LEU A 30 -10.69 1.75 -13.73
N GLN A 31 -11.41 2.51 -14.57
CA GLN A 31 -12.32 3.59 -14.17
C GLN A 31 -13.80 3.16 -14.19
N GLN A 32 -14.09 1.92 -14.58
CA GLN A 32 -15.44 1.40 -14.58
C GLN A 32 -16.03 1.41 -13.16
N LYS A 33 -17.19 2.03 -13.01
CA LYS A 33 -17.89 2.04 -11.72
C LYS A 33 -18.49 0.67 -11.41
N LEU A 34 -18.20 0.17 -10.23
CA LEU A 34 -18.65 -1.12 -9.72
C LEU A 34 -19.38 -0.94 -8.38
N LYS A 35 -20.27 -1.88 -8.08
CA LYS A 35 -20.89 -1.97 -6.74
C LYS A 35 -19.93 -2.72 -5.81
N SER A 36 -19.02 -1.99 -5.19
CA SER A 36 -18.00 -2.52 -4.28
C SER A 36 -17.72 -1.51 -3.18
N VAL A 37 -16.79 -1.83 -2.25
CA VAL A 37 -16.32 -0.91 -1.19
C VAL A 37 -15.70 0.37 -1.80
N PHE A 38 -15.03 0.22 -2.94
CA PHE A 38 -14.52 1.34 -3.74
C PHE A 38 -15.25 1.40 -5.08
N PRO A 39 -15.46 2.61 -5.63
CA PRO A 39 -16.22 2.76 -6.87
C PRO A 39 -15.48 2.23 -8.11
N THR A 40 -14.15 2.20 -8.11
CA THR A 40 -13.31 1.77 -9.25
C THR A 40 -12.05 1.06 -8.76
N VAL A 41 -11.44 0.24 -9.62
CA VAL A 41 -10.14 -0.40 -9.33
C VAL A 41 -9.07 0.66 -9.04
N ASN A 42 -9.08 1.74 -9.79
CA ASN A 42 -8.13 2.84 -9.60
C ASN A 42 -8.26 3.50 -8.23
N ALA A 43 -9.49 3.64 -7.72
CA ALA A 43 -9.73 4.19 -6.38
C ALA A 43 -9.12 3.29 -5.28
N VAL A 44 -9.12 1.96 -5.46
CA VAL A 44 -8.44 1.04 -4.54
C VAL A 44 -6.93 1.23 -4.57
N LEU A 45 -6.33 1.34 -5.76
CA LEU A 45 -4.88 1.57 -5.89
C LEU A 45 -4.45 2.89 -5.24
N VAL A 46 -5.16 3.97 -5.50
CA VAL A 46 -4.89 5.27 -4.86
C VAL A 46 -5.03 5.15 -3.33
N HIS A 47 -5.99 4.36 -2.85
CA HIS A 47 -6.16 4.13 -1.42
C HIS A 47 -4.98 3.35 -0.81
N ILE A 48 -4.49 2.30 -1.46
CA ILE A 48 -3.29 1.56 -1.00
C ILE A 48 -2.10 2.53 -0.95
N CYS A 49 -1.83 3.23 -2.04
CA CYS A 49 -0.73 4.20 -2.14
C CYS A 49 -0.80 5.28 -1.04
N ARG A 50 -1.99 5.82 -0.78
CA ARG A 50 -2.19 6.82 0.27
C ARG A 50 -2.03 6.22 1.67
N ALA A 51 -2.47 4.99 1.91
CA ALA A 51 -2.33 4.32 3.19
C ALA A 51 -0.85 4.04 3.49
N ASP A 52 -0.10 3.56 2.51
CA ASP A 52 1.35 3.35 2.64
C ASP A 52 2.06 4.67 2.97
N TYR A 53 1.69 5.78 2.31
CA TYR A 53 2.18 7.12 2.63
C TYR A 53 1.90 7.52 4.09
N ILE A 54 0.66 7.34 4.53
CA ILE A 54 0.27 7.69 5.91
C ILE A 54 1.16 6.97 6.91
N TRP A 55 1.30 5.67 6.77
CA TRP A 55 2.03 4.86 7.73
C TRP A 55 3.54 5.10 7.69
N LEU A 56 4.12 5.39 6.53
CA LEU A 56 5.51 5.82 6.43
C LEU A 56 5.76 7.10 7.24
N HIS A 57 4.89 8.10 7.10
CA HIS A 57 5.03 9.36 7.81
C HIS A 57 4.71 9.24 9.32
N VAL A 58 3.84 8.31 9.70
CA VAL A 58 3.67 7.91 11.11
C VAL A 58 4.96 7.32 11.68
N LEU A 59 5.68 6.47 10.93
CA LEU A 59 6.98 5.92 11.34
C LEU A 59 8.04 7.02 11.49
N TYR A 60 7.97 8.09 10.69
CA TYR A 60 8.82 9.28 10.84
C TYR A 60 8.42 10.18 12.03
N GLY A 61 7.34 9.85 12.75
CA GLY A 61 6.86 10.62 13.92
C GLY A 61 6.06 11.86 13.58
N GLU A 62 5.57 12.00 12.36
CA GLU A 62 4.72 13.13 11.96
C GLU A 62 3.32 13.04 12.54
N THR A 63 2.72 14.21 12.83
CA THR A 63 1.33 14.27 13.29
C THR A 63 0.34 14.01 12.15
N TYR A 64 -0.86 13.59 12.51
CA TYR A 64 -1.93 13.35 11.51
C TYR A 64 -2.23 14.59 10.68
N GLU A 65 -2.24 15.78 11.29
CA GLU A 65 -2.49 17.06 10.61
C GLU A 65 -1.40 17.35 9.56
N GLN A 66 -0.13 17.09 9.88
CA GLN A 66 1.00 17.23 8.93
C GLN A 66 0.84 16.28 7.74
N ILE A 67 0.45 15.04 8.00
CA ILE A 67 0.26 14.02 6.97
C ILE A 67 -0.90 14.41 6.04
N VAL A 68 -2.06 14.76 6.60
CA VAL A 68 -3.28 15.09 5.85
C VAL A 68 -3.13 16.36 5.02
N SER A 69 -2.35 17.33 5.49
CA SER A 69 -2.12 18.57 4.75
C SER A 69 -1.52 18.37 3.34
N ARG A 70 -1.02 17.17 3.05
CA ARG A 70 -0.41 16.79 1.77
C ARG A 70 -1.27 15.82 0.94
N PHE A 71 -2.54 15.60 1.29
CA PHE A 71 -3.40 14.61 0.61
C PHE A 71 -3.83 15.00 -0.80
N ASP A 72 -3.79 16.27 -1.15
CA ASP A 72 -4.11 16.76 -2.49
C ASP A 72 -3.23 16.14 -3.59
N GLN A 73 -2.03 15.69 -3.23
CA GLN A 73 -1.14 14.95 -4.14
C GLN A 73 -1.77 13.64 -4.64
N PHE A 74 -2.61 12.97 -3.82
CA PHE A 74 -3.25 11.70 -4.18
C PHE A 74 -4.50 11.90 -5.05
N GLU A 75 -5.18 13.03 -4.92
CA GLU A 75 -6.31 13.37 -5.79
C GLU A 75 -5.86 13.52 -7.25
N LYS A 76 -4.64 14.00 -7.46
CA LYS A 76 -4.03 14.16 -8.79
C LYS A 76 -3.62 12.83 -9.44
N LEU A 77 -3.48 11.75 -8.66
CA LEU A 77 -3.14 10.42 -9.18
C LEU A 77 -4.34 9.69 -9.81
N GLY A 78 -5.56 10.14 -9.53
CA GLY A 78 -6.77 9.47 -9.93
C GLY A 78 -6.93 9.36 -11.45
N GLY A 79 -6.66 8.19 -12.01
CA GLY A 79 -6.82 7.89 -13.43
C GLY A 79 -5.54 7.57 -14.18
N ASP A 80 -4.39 7.85 -13.62
CA ASP A 80 -3.09 7.56 -14.22
C ASP A 80 -2.36 6.44 -13.45
N LEU A 81 -2.39 5.23 -14.03
CA LEU A 81 -1.73 4.05 -13.44
C LEU A 81 -0.21 4.23 -13.34
N GLY A 82 0.41 4.91 -14.31
CA GLY A 82 1.84 5.19 -14.30
C GLY A 82 2.23 6.16 -13.19
N ALA A 83 1.41 7.19 -12.96
CA ALA A 83 1.63 8.13 -11.86
C ALA A 83 1.48 7.44 -10.48
N ILE A 84 0.52 6.53 -10.34
CA ILE A 84 0.34 5.72 -9.11
C ILE A 84 1.57 4.83 -8.89
N GLU A 85 2.02 4.12 -9.93
CA GLU A 85 3.20 3.25 -9.88
C GLU A 85 4.45 4.02 -9.45
N ASN A 86 4.74 5.14 -10.10
CA ASN A 86 5.89 5.97 -9.77
C ASN A 86 5.84 6.43 -8.30
N ARG A 87 4.66 6.86 -7.85
CA ARG A 87 4.48 7.28 -6.45
C ARG A 87 4.69 6.14 -5.45
N MET A 88 4.19 4.94 -5.76
CA MET A 88 4.44 3.75 -4.94
C MET A 88 5.93 3.40 -4.90
N THR A 89 6.62 3.45 -6.03
CA THR A 89 8.06 3.17 -6.11
C THR A 89 8.86 4.11 -5.21
N GLU A 90 8.61 5.42 -5.27
CA GLU A 90 9.25 6.40 -4.40
C GLU A 90 9.04 6.07 -2.91
N GLN A 91 7.81 5.73 -2.53
CA GLN A 91 7.48 5.37 -1.15
C GLN A 91 8.20 4.10 -0.70
N TYR A 92 8.32 3.10 -1.58
CA TYR A 92 8.99 1.85 -1.25
C TYR A 92 10.50 2.03 -1.05
N GLU A 93 11.12 2.92 -1.81
CA GLU A 93 12.51 3.30 -1.59
C GLU A 93 12.69 3.96 -0.22
N ASP A 94 11.78 4.86 0.16
CA ASP A 94 11.80 5.53 1.46
C ASP A 94 11.58 4.55 2.62
N TYR A 95 10.61 3.62 2.50
CA TYR A 95 10.42 2.54 3.47
C TYR A 95 11.67 1.65 3.59
N SER A 96 12.25 1.25 2.46
CA SER A 96 13.42 0.39 2.44
C SER A 96 14.61 1.07 3.12
N ARG A 97 14.79 2.37 2.92
CA ARG A 97 15.82 3.17 3.60
C ARG A 97 15.57 3.21 5.10
N PHE A 98 14.35 3.58 5.51
CA PHE A 98 13.95 3.63 6.90
C PHE A 98 14.17 2.29 7.61
N LEU A 99 13.72 1.18 7.02
CA LEU A 99 13.80 -0.14 7.62
C LEU A 99 15.23 -0.70 7.71
N LYS A 100 16.12 -0.29 6.79
CA LYS A 100 17.56 -0.65 6.86
C LYS A 100 18.29 0.06 7.98
N GLU A 101 17.87 1.29 8.30
CA GLU A 101 18.46 2.11 9.35
C GLU A 101 17.84 1.84 10.74
N LEU A 102 16.71 1.13 10.79
CA LEU A 102 15.97 0.87 12.03
C LEU A 102 16.70 -0.19 12.88
N GLU A 103 17.33 0.25 13.97
CA GLU A 103 18.11 -0.62 14.86
C GLU A 103 17.23 -1.59 15.66
N ASN A 104 16.06 -1.15 16.11
CA ASN A 104 15.17 -1.95 16.96
C ASN A 104 13.74 -1.98 16.41
N PRO A 105 13.40 -2.95 15.56
CA PRO A 105 12.05 -3.11 15.01
C PRO A 105 10.95 -3.33 16.05
N GLU A 106 11.27 -3.98 17.16
CA GLU A 106 10.33 -4.20 18.27
C GLU A 106 10.33 -3.02 19.27
N GLY A 107 11.07 -1.95 18.96
CA GLY A 107 11.06 -0.71 19.74
C GLY A 107 9.65 -0.08 19.80
N PRO A 108 9.30 0.58 20.92
CA PRO A 108 7.99 1.17 21.10
C PRO A 108 7.82 2.42 20.23
N ILE A 109 6.63 2.56 19.65
CA ILE A 109 6.18 3.79 19.00
C ILE A 109 4.77 4.14 19.49
N SER A 110 4.52 5.42 19.73
CA SER A 110 3.18 5.92 20.04
C SER A 110 2.57 6.51 18.78
N ILE A 111 1.44 5.97 18.36
CA ILE A 111 0.70 6.43 17.19
C ILE A 111 -0.59 7.12 17.63
N SER A 112 -0.94 8.22 16.96
CA SER A 112 -2.22 8.90 17.17
C SER A 112 -3.08 8.78 15.92
N HIS A 113 -4.30 8.26 16.08
CA HIS A 113 -5.23 8.07 14.98
C HIS A 113 -6.59 8.68 15.33
N PRO A 114 -7.24 9.45 14.43
CA PRO A 114 -8.46 10.19 14.75
C PRO A 114 -9.62 9.34 15.26
N ARG A 115 -9.72 8.08 14.81
CA ARG A 115 -10.79 7.16 15.22
C ARG A 115 -10.43 6.28 16.40
N LEU A 116 -9.14 6.05 16.67
CA LEU A 116 -8.66 5.05 17.64
C LEU A 116 -7.99 5.70 18.85
N GLY A 117 -7.79 7.02 18.83
CA GLY A 117 -7.00 7.73 19.82
C GLY A 117 -5.52 7.37 19.75
N THR A 118 -4.82 7.57 20.87
CA THR A 118 -3.40 7.22 20.99
C THR A 118 -3.23 5.75 21.34
N ARG A 119 -2.34 5.06 20.62
CA ARG A 119 -1.96 3.66 20.89
C ARG A 119 -0.44 3.53 20.95
N ASN A 120 0.01 2.74 21.92
CA ASN A 120 1.40 2.29 21.99
C ASN A 120 1.50 0.94 21.25
N THR A 121 2.47 0.84 20.37
CA THR A 121 2.74 -0.34 19.54
C THR A 121 4.23 -0.43 19.23
N THR A 122 4.65 -1.22 18.25
CA THR A 122 6.04 -1.32 17.79
C THR A 122 6.16 -0.90 16.33
N TYR A 123 7.37 -0.57 15.89
CA TYR A 123 7.64 -0.34 14.45
C TYR A 123 7.27 -1.57 13.63
N ALA A 124 7.60 -2.77 14.12
CA ALA A 124 7.27 -4.02 13.46
C ALA A 124 5.77 -4.21 13.28
N ASP A 125 4.95 -3.87 14.26
CA ASP A 125 3.48 -3.97 14.16
C ASP A 125 2.91 -3.00 13.14
N VAL A 126 3.47 -1.80 13.02
CA VAL A 126 3.07 -0.85 11.96
C VAL A 126 3.37 -1.44 10.58
N ILE A 127 4.53 -2.06 10.36
CA ILE A 127 4.84 -2.71 9.08
C ILE A 127 3.93 -3.90 8.81
N ARG A 128 3.68 -4.77 9.82
CA ARG A 128 2.71 -5.87 9.70
C ARG A 128 1.32 -5.36 9.31
N HIS A 129 0.91 -4.23 9.89
CA HIS A 129 -0.36 -3.58 9.53
C HIS A 129 -0.36 -3.13 8.05
N VAL A 130 0.68 -2.46 7.57
CA VAL A 130 0.79 -2.00 6.17
C VAL A 130 0.67 -3.17 5.20
N VAL A 131 1.41 -4.24 5.45
CA VAL A 131 1.39 -5.46 4.62
C VAL A 131 0.02 -6.12 4.60
N ASN A 132 -0.61 -6.26 5.78
CA ASN A 132 -1.93 -6.87 5.90
C ASN A 132 -3.02 -6.01 5.26
N HIS A 133 -2.95 -4.70 5.41
CA HIS A 133 -3.84 -3.73 4.76
C HIS A 133 -3.74 -3.82 3.23
N GLY A 134 -2.53 -3.88 2.69
CA GLY A 134 -2.33 -4.09 1.24
C GLY A 134 -2.92 -5.41 0.76
N THR A 135 -2.71 -6.51 1.49
CA THR A 135 -3.29 -7.83 1.15
C THR A 135 -4.82 -7.78 1.11
N TYR A 136 -5.45 -7.13 2.09
CA TYR A 136 -6.90 -6.95 2.12
C TYR A 136 -7.41 -6.20 0.88
N HIS A 137 -6.74 -5.12 0.48
CA HIS A 137 -7.17 -4.30 -0.66
C HIS A 137 -6.81 -4.91 -2.02
N ARG A 138 -5.74 -5.68 -2.15
CA ARG A 138 -5.49 -6.49 -3.35
C ARG A 138 -6.57 -7.54 -3.56
N GLY A 139 -7.09 -8.13 -2.49
CA GLY A 139 -8.28 -8.98 -2.55
C GLY A 139 -9.52 -8.25 -3.09
N ASN A 140 -9.74 -6.98 -2.71
CA ASN A 140 -10.82 -6.17 -3.30
C ASN A 140 -10.60 -5.94 -4.80
N ILE A 141 -9.38 -5.63 -5.24
CA ILE A 141 -9.06 -5.49 -6.67
C ILE A 141 -9.39 -6.80 -7.41
N SER A 142 -8.92 -7.95 -6.90
CA SER A 142 -9.21 -9.25 -7.50
C SER A 142 -10.72 -9.52 -7.63
N ALA A 143 -11.50 -9.23 -6.59
CA ALA A 143 -12.95 -9.37 -6.62
C ALA A 143 -13.61 -8.45 -7.66
N MET A 144 -13.14 -7.20 -7.78
CA MET A 144 -13.64 -6.23 -8.75
C MET A 144 -13.30 -6.66 -10.18
N LEU A 145 -12.10 -7.19 -10.43
CA LEU A 145 -11.72 -7.73 -11.73
C LEU A 145 -12.63 -8.90 -12.14
N HIS A 146 -12.95 -9.81 -11.23
CA HIS A 146 -13.88 -10.92 -11.50
C HIS A 146 -15.30 -10.42 -11.84
N GLN A 147 -15.78 -9.37 -11.18
CA GLN A 147 -17.08 -8.75 -11.55
C GLN A 147 -17.11 -8.22 -12.98
N MET A 148 -15.95 -7.80 -13.50
CA MET A 148 -15.79 -7.30 -14.87
C MET A 148 -15.47 -8.42 -15.88
N GLY A 149 -15.37 -9.68 -15.45
CA GLY A 149 -15.03 -10.82 -16.31
C GLY A 149 -13.53 -11.02 -16.53
N TYR A 150 -12.68 -10.33 -15.80
CA TYR A 150 -11.22 -10.50 -15.84
C TYR A 150 -10.73 -11.43 -14.74
N LYS A 151 -9.56 -12.02 -14.93
CA LYS A 151 -8.86 -12.78 -13.88
C LYS A 151 -8.06 -11.83 -13.01
N GLY A 152 -7.94 -12.16 -11.71
CA GLY A 152 -6.95 -11.55 -10.83
C GLY A 152 -5.56 -12.13 -11.06
N VAL A 153 -4.58 -11.57 -10.37
CA VAL A 153 -3.20 -12.09 -10.30
C VAL A 153 -2.93 -12.64 -8.90
N PRO A 154 -2.35 -13.85 -8.77
CA PRO A 154 -2.01 -14.40 -7.46
C PRO A 154 -0.86 -13.57 -6.83
N THR A 155 -1.10 -13.15 -5.60
CA THR A 155 -0.12 -12.40 -4.79
C THR A 155 0.07 -13.03 -3.42
N ASP A 156 -0.14 -14.35 -3.32
CA ASP A 156 0.03 -15.08 -2.07
C ASP A 156 1.51 -15.06 -1.65
N TYR A 157 1.74 -14.93 -0.35
CA TYR A 157 3.09 -14.81 0.22
C TYR A 157 4.02 -15.96 -0.18
N ILE A 158 3.48 -17.17 -0.37
CA ILE A 158 4.26 -18.35 -0.75
C ILE A 158 4.88 -18.25 -2.15
N PHE A 159 4.34 -17.37 -3.01
CA PHE A 159 4.87 -17.14 -4.37
C PHE A 159 5.96 -16.06 -4.41
N PHE A 160 6.15 -15.36 -3.30
CA PHE A 160 7.22 -14.38 -3.19
C PHE A 160 8.54 -15.09 -2.91
N SER A 161 9.52 -14.95 -3.81
CA SER A 161 10.90 -15.32 -3.57
C SER A 161 11.73 -14.06 -3.34
N ASP A 162 12.42 -14.04 -2.21
CA ASP A 162 13.28 -12.92 -1.82
C ASP A 162 14.69 -13.13 -2.43
N GLU A 163 14.74 -13.44 -3.71
CA GLU A 163 15.97 -13.56 -4.47
C GLU A 163 16.40 -12.19 -5.00
N SER A 164 17.06 -11.41 -4.13
CA SER A 164 17.74 -10.18 -4.50
C SER A 164 19.02 -9.98 -3.71
#